data_b1a2d25dff33b9054af64198bac28df5
#
_entry.id   b1a2d25dff33b9054af64198bac28df5
#
_cell.length_a   1.000
_cell.length_b   1.000
_cell.length_c   1.000
_cell.angle_alpha   90.00
_cell.angle_beta   90.00
_cell.angle_gamma   90.00
#
_symmetry.space_group_name_H-M   'P 1'
#
loop_
_entity.id
_entity.type
_entity.pdbx_description
1 polymer ?
#
loop_
_entity_poly.entity_id
_entity_poly.type
_entity_poly.pdbx_seq_one_letter_code
_entity_poly.pdbx_strand_id
1 'polypeptide(L)'
;MGLALTSNADKKGKHGAQPTDNGCKFGHLMCEYMKLVFATHNPGKLQEVREMLAPKYDVIGLHDLNDHEDIVEDAPTLEGNAIIKAQTVWERHGLPCFSDDTGLEIDALNGAPGVYSARYAGPAKDPQDNMDKVLQELEGEVNRGAQFRTAVALHWNGEYTIFEGIVRGTIATERMGAKGFGYDPIFVPEGHQSSFAQMDPAAKNAISHRGRAIRALVDFLIAQG
;
A
#
# COMPACT_ATOMS: atom_id res chain seq x y z
N MET A 1 -44.21 -41.01 -56.97
CA MET A 1 -44.10 -42.04 -55.91
C MET A 1 -43.60 -41.29 -54.69
N GLY A 2 -44.42 -40.83 -53.82
CA GLY A 2 -45.17 -41.55 -52.80
C GLY A 2 -44.27 -41.58 -51.55
N LEU A 3 -44.55 -41.13 -50.40
CA LEU A 3 -45.73 -40.87 -49.62
C LEU A 3 -45.34 -39.94 -48.45
N ALA A 4 -46.26 -39.09 -48.07
CA ALA A 4 -46.30 -38.36 -46.84
C ALA A 4 -46.54 -39.31 -45.64
N LEU A 5 -46.14 -38.88 -44.40
CA LEU A 5 -46.95 -39.11 -43.22
C LEU A 5 -46.58 -38.12 -42.14
N THR A 6 -47.61 -37.43 -41.74
CA THR A 6 -47.87 -36.55 -40.61
C THR A 6 -47.72 -37.23 -39.26
N SER A 7 -47.36 -36.48 -38.17
CA SER A 7 -48.23 -36.24 -37.02
C SER A 7 -47.45 -35.57 -35.87
N ASN A 8 -48.03 -34.46 -35.43
CA ASN A 8 -48.51 -34.08 -34.11
C ASN A 8 -47.49 -33.92 -32.99
N ALA A 9 -47.24 -32.68 -32.66
CA ALA A 9 -47.82 -31.94 -31.52
C ALA A 9 -47.66 -32.60 -30.14
N ASP A 10 -46.85 -31.99 -29.26
CA ASP A 10 -47.41 -31.63 -27.97
C ASP A 10 -46.60 -30.49 -27.33
N LYS A 11 -47.41 -29.57 -26.79
CA LYS A 11 -47.10 -28.39 -25.99
C LYS A 11 -46.75 -28.82 -24.57
N LYS A 12 -45.81 -28.10 -23.94
CA LYS A 12 -45.75 -27.68 -22.53
C LYS A 12 -44.28 -27.52 -22.15
N GLY A 13 -43.80 -26.50 -21.51
CA GLY A 13 -44.40 -25.50 -20.66
C GLY A 13 -43.30 -24.49 -20.35
N LYS A 14 -43.65 -23.24 -20.42
CA LYS A 14 -42.85 -22.13 -19.90
C LYS A 14 -42.74 -22.26 -18.39
N HIS A 15 -41.55 -22.35 -17.83
CA HIS A 15 -41.31 -21.94 -16.47
C HIS A 15 -40.34 -20.75 -16.52
N GLY A 16 -40.97 -19.58 -16.48
CA GLY A 16 -40.26 -18.37 -16.10
C GLY A 16 -39.88 -18.47 -14.62
N ALA A 17 -38.61 -18.54 -14.35
CA ALA A 17 -38.12 -18.25 -13.01
C ALA A 17 -38.15 -16.74 -12.82
N GLN A 18 -39.06 -16.24 -12.01
CA GLN A 18 -39.02 -14.88 -11.49
C GLN A 18 -37.82 -14.80 -10.51
N PRO A 19 -37.10 -13.69 -10.48
CA PRO A 19 -36.13 -13.43 -9.42
C PRO A 19 -36.95 -13.24 -8.12
N THR A 20 -36.72 -14.12 -7.17
CA THR A 20 -37.21 -13.99 -5.82
C THR A 20 -36.53 -12.80 -5.18
N ASP A 21 -37.29 -11.73 -5.00
CA ASP A 21 -37.00 -10.63 -4.12
C ASP A 21 -36.93 -11.15 -2.67
N ASN A 22 -35.81 -11.60 -2.24
CA ASN A 22 -35.52 -11.86 -0.84
C ASN A 22 -35.10 -10.53 -0.19
N GLY A 23 -36.12 -9.74 0.10
CA GLY A 23 -36.01 -8.62 1.02
C GLY A 23 -35.34 -9.07 2.32
N CYS A 24 -34.12 -8.67 2.50
CA CYS A 24 -33.40 -8.82 3.74
C CYS A 24 -33.98 -7.90 4.77
N LYS A 25 -35.07 -8.40 5.46
CA LYS A 25 -35.53 -7.88 6.74
C LYS A 25 -34.80 -8.66 7.80
N PHE A 26 -33.73 -8.06 8.35
CA PHE A 26 -33.38 -8.25 9.77
C PHE A 26 -32.26 -7.26 10.12
N GLY A 27 -32.63 -6.30 10.95
CA GLY A 27 -31.71 -5.42 11.63
C GLY A 27 -30.88 -6.21 12.63
N HIS A 28 -29.63 -6.26 12.36
CA HIS A 28 -28.47 -6.17 13.27
C HIS A 28 -27.31 -5.89 12.33
N LEU A 29 -26.92 -4.62 12.25
CA LEU A 29 -25.71 -4.23 11.57
C LEU A 29 -24.52 -4.88 12.27
N MET A 30 -24.16 -6.07 11.86
CA MET A 30 -22.74 -6.42 11.84
C MET A 30 -22.19 -5.66 10.62
N CYS A 31 -21.62 -4.50 10.88
CA CYS A 31 -20.76 -3.83 9.90
C CYS A 31 -19.65 -4.85 9.60
N GLU A 32 -19.81 -5.66 8.56
CA GLU A 32 -18.71 -6.46 8.05
C GLU A 32 -17.68 -5.46 7.56
N TYR A 33 -16.63 -5.25 8.38
CA TYR A 33 -15.48 -4.46 7.96
C TYR A 33 -14.95 -5.05 6.66
N MET A 34 -14.86 -4.23 5.64
CA MET A 34 -14.27 -4.68 4.39
C MET A 34 -12.83 -5.10 4.65
N LYS A 35 -12.53 -6.37 4.38
CA LYS A 35 -11.17 -6.88 4.47
C LYS A 35 -10.37 -6.40 3.28
N LEU A 36 -9.21 -5.81 3.56
CA LEU A 36 -8.30 -5.29 2.57
C LEU A 36 -6.90 -5.82 2.84
N VAL A 37 -6.32 -6.54 1.89
CA VAL A 37 -4.98 -7.10 2.05
C VAL A 37 -3.94 -6.03 1.79
N PHE A 38 -3.04 -5.82 2.74
CA PHE A 38 -1.84 -5.01 2.52
C PHE A 38 -0.66 -5.93 2.16
N ALA A 39 -0.22 -5.84 0.91
CA ALA A 39 0.85 -6.65 0.32
C ALA A 39 2.22 -6.26 0.88
N THR A 40 2.45 -6.54 2.16
CA THR A 40 3.71 -6.21 2.84
C THR A 40 4.09 -7.27 3.86
N HIS A 41 5.40 -7.56 3.94
CA HIS A 41 6.01 -8.33 5.03
C HIS A 41 6.59 -7.41 6.12
N ASN A 42 6.57 -6.08 5.93
CA ASN A 42 7.11 -5.14 6.90
C ASN A 42 6.09 -4.85 8.02
N PRO A 43 6.36 -5.30 9.26
CA PRO A 43 5.42 -5.15 10.37
C PRO A 43 5.21 -3.67 10.77
N GLY A 44 6.23 -2.83 10.61
CA GLY A 44 6.11 -1.39 10.89
C GLY A 44 5.16 -0.68 9.93
N LYS A 45 5.24 -1.00 8.64
CA LYS A 45 4.28 -0.48 7.64
C LYS A 45 2.86 -0.95 7.93
N LEU A 46 2.69 -2.26 8.22
CA LEU A 46 1.39 -2.84 8.51
C LEU A 46 0.74 -2.19 9.74
N GLN A 47 1.51 -1.96 10.80
CA GLN A 47 1.02 -1.32 12.01
C GLN A 47 0.56 0.13 11.74
N GLU A 48 1.39 0.93 11.05
CA GLU A 48 1.01 2.31 10.67
C GLU A 48 -0.30 2.34 9.88
N VAL A 49 -0.46 1.45 8.90
CA VAL A 49 -1.65 1.41 8.05
C VAL A 49 -2.89 0.94 8.83
N ARG A 50 -2.75 -0.07 9.69
CA ARG A 50 -3.85 -0.51 10.56
C ARG A 50 -4.37 0.62 11.44
N GLU A 51 -3.47 1.40 12.05
CA GLU A 51 -3.84 2.55 12.89
C GLU A 51 -4.58 3.64 12.08
N MET A 52 -4.16 3.87 10.83
CA MET A 52 -4.79 4.88 9.97
C MET A 52 -6.16 4.45 9.42
N LEU A 53 -6.36 3.17 9.16
CA LEU A 53 -7.58 2.64 8.53
C LEU A 53 -8.64 2.19 9.54
N ALA A 54 -8.27 1.95 10.79
CA ALA A 54 -9.20 1.59 11.85
C ALA A 54 -10.20 2.74 12.15
N PRO A 55 -11.46 2.45 12.51
CA PRO A 55 -12.09 1.13 12.51
C PRO A 55 -12.80 0.79 11.19
N LYS A 56 -12.63 1.56 10.12
CA LYS A 56 -13.42 1.42 8.87
C LYS A 56 -13.09 0.16 8.06
N TYR A 57 -11.82 -0.25 8.08
CA TYR A 57 -11.32 -1.37 7.29
C TYR A 57 -10.57 -2.35 8.18
N ASP A 58 -10.75 -3.64 7.92
CA ASP A 58 -9.94 -4.71 8.51
C ASP A 58 -8.74 -4.98 7.60
N VAL A 59 -7.59 -4.41 7.97
CA VAL A 59 -6.36 -4.57 7.19
C VAL A 59 -5.62 -5.81 7.64
N ILE A 60 -5.48 -6.77 6.73
CA ILE A 60 -4.73 -7.99 6.91
C ILE A 60 -3.42 -7.94 6.13
N GLY A 61 -2.32 -8.39 6.75
CA GLY A 61 -1.01 -8.51 6.12
C GLY A 61 -0.78 -9.88 5.50
N LEU A 62 0.34 -10.05 4.80
CA LEU A 62 0.69 -11.33 4.17
C LEU A 62 0.89 -12.45 5.19
N HIS A 63 1.45 -12.15 6.37
CA HIS A 63 1.57 -13.12 7.46
C HIS A 63 0.22 -13.65 7.97
N ASP A 64 -0.83 -12.82 7.97
CA ASP A 64 -2.17 -13.24 8.37
C ASP A 64 -2.78 -14.21 7.35
N LEU A 65 -2.28 -14.22 6.13
CA LEU A 65 -2.63 -15.16 5.05
C LEU A 65 -1.69 -16.37 4.96
N ASN A 66 -0.72 -16.51 5.89
CA ASN A 66 0.38 -17.48 5.81
C ASN A 66 1.18 -17.40 4.50
N ASP A 67 1.21 -16.23 3.87
CA ASP A 67 2.04 -15.95 2.70
C ASP A 67 3.40 -15.45 3.18
N HIS A 68 4.42 -16.28 2.98
CA HIS A 68 5.82 -16.02 3.38
C HIS A 68 6.74 -15.91 2.16
N GLU A 69 6.19 -16.00 0.96
CA GLU A 69 6.98 -15.92 -0.25
C GLU A 69 7.38 -14.48 -0.57
N ASP A 70 8.65 -14.28 -0.84
CA ASP A 70 9.15 -12.99 -1.28
C ASP A 70 8.53 -12.59 -2.62
N ILE A 71 8.24 -11.30 -2.74
CA ILE A 71 7.82 -10.70 -4.00
C ILE A 71 9.03 -9.96 -4.58
N VAL A 72 9.39 -10.32 -5.81
CA VAL A 72 10.51 -9.68 -6.51
C VAL A 72 10.11 -8.26 -6.92
N GLU A 73 10.87 -7.29 -6.44
CA GLU A 73 10.69 -5.85 -6.71
C GLU A 73 11.82 -5.38 -7.64
N ASP A 74 11.67 -5.58 -8.94
CA ASP A 74 12.67 -5.30 -9.97
C ASP A 74 12.30 -4.14 -10.92
N ALA A 75 11.17 -3.48 -10.68
CA ALA A 75 10.80 -2.30 -11.44
C ALA A 75 11.74 -1.11 -11.14
N PRO A 76 11.96 -0.23 -12.13
CA PRO A 76 12.81 0.95 -11.96
C PRO A 76 12.12 2.10 -11.21
N THR A 77 10.85 1.97 -10.85
CA THR A 77 10.04 3.00 -10.18
C THR A 77 9.30 2.45 -8.98
N LEU A 78 8.95 3.34 -8.05
CA LEU A 78 8.14 2.99 -6.87
C LEU A 78 6.74 2.51 -7.27
N GLU A 79 6.13 3.15 -8.27
CA GLU A 79 4.83 2.77 -8.81
C GLU A 79 4.86 1.35 -9.39
N GLY A 80 5.91 1.05 -10.18
CA GLY A 80 6.09 -0.27 -10.77
C GLY A 80 6.21 -1.36 -9.72
N ASN A 81 7.02 -1.16 -8.70
CA ASN A 81 7.16 -2.11 -7.59
C ASN A 81 5.86 -2.24 -6.79
N ALA A 82 5.14 -1.14 -6.57
CA ALA A 82 3.85 -1.20 -5.91
C ALA A 82 2.85 -2.03 -6.73
N ILE A 83 2.76 -1.82 -8.06
CA ILE A 83 1.89 -2.62 -8.94
C ILE A 83 2.28 -4.10 -8.90
N ILE A 84 3.56 -4.44 -9.03
CA ILE A 84 4.04 -5.83 -8.99
C ILE A 84 3.59 -6.52 -7.70
N LYS A 85 3.75 -5.86 -6.55
CA LYS A 85 3.31 -6.42 -5.25
C LYS A 85 1.81 -6.63 -5.18
N ALA A 86 1.01 -5.64 -5.57
CA ALA A 86 -0.44 -5.76 -5.55
C ALA A 86 -0.93 -6.84 -6.51
N GLN A 87 -0.35 -6.91 -7.72
CA GLN A 87 -0.67 -7.93 -8.71
C GLN A 87 -0.36 -9.34 -8.21
N THR A 88 0.85 -9.54 -7.68
CA THR A 88 1.27 -10.85 -7.14
C THR A 88 0.33 -11.34 -6.06
N VAL A 89 -0.07 -10.46 -5.14
CA VAL A 89 -0.98 -10.81 -4.04
C VAL A 89 -2.39 -11.09 -4.56
N TRP A 90 -2.86 -10.32 -5.52
CA TRP A 90 -4.14 -10.61 -6.18
C TRP A 90 -4.14 -11.98 -6.88
N GLU A 91 -3.08 -12.29 -7.62
CA GLU A 91 -2.94 -13.57 -8.32
C GLU A 91 -2.88 -14.76 -7.38
N ARG A 92 -2.24 -14.61 -6.21
CA ARG A 92 -2.14 -15.67 -5.19
C ARG A 92 -3.42 -15.89 -4.40
N HIS A 93 -4.14 -14.82 -4.05
CA HIS A 93 -5.21 -14.86 -3.04
C HIS A 93 -6.59 -14.49 -3.58
N GLY A 94 -6.69 -13.79 -4.71
CA GLY A 94 -7.96 -13.34 -5.29
C GLY A 94 -8.73 -12.34 -4.41
N LEU A 95 -8.05 -11.66 -3.48
CA LEU A 95 -8.65 -10.72 -2.54
C LEU A 95 -8.34 -9.26 -2.92
N PRO A 96 -9.26 -8.33 -2.66
CA PRO A 96 -8.96 -6.90 -2.78
C PRO A 96 -7.70 -6.57 -2.00
N CYS A 97 -6.74 -5.95 -2.67
CA CYS A 97 -5.43 -5.72 -2.06
C CYS A 97 -4.81 -4.41 -2.51
N PHE A 98 -3.94 -3.91 -1.69
CA PHE A 98 -3.07 -2.79 -2.02
C PHE A 98 -1.65 -3.06 -1.53
N SER A 99 -0.72 -2.35 -2.11
CA SER A 99 0.69 -2.39 -1.74
C SER A 99 1.21 -0.97 -1.61
N ASP A 100 2.37 -0.80 -1.00
CA ASP A 100 3.12 0.44 -1.08
C ASP A 100 4.57 0.18 -1.49
N ASP A 101 5.16 1.12 -2.22
CA ASP A 101 6.60 1.23 -2.30
C ASP A 101 7.04 2.64 -1.92
N THR A 102 8.17 2.75 -1.21
CA THR A 102 8.60 4.01 -0.59
C THR A 102 10.07 4.23 -0.84
N GLY A 103 10.40 5.44 -1.30
CA GLY A 103 11.77 5.91 -1.47
C GLY A 103 12.06 7.16 -0.66
N LEU A 104 13.28 7.24 -0.14
CA LEU A 104 13.93 8.47 0.27
C LEU A 104 14.66 9.04 -0.94
N GLU A 105 14.38 10.27 -1.32
CA GLU A 105 15.01 10.95 -2.45
C GLU A 105 15.74 12.18 -1.91
N ILE A 106 17.06 12.26 -2.13
CA ILE A 106 17.94 13.30 -1.58
C ILE A 106 18.45 14.18 -2.70
N ASP A 107 18.26 15.49 -2.59
CA ASP A 107 18.55 16.44 -3.66
C ASP A 107 20.04 16.42 -4.06
N ALA A 108 20.95 16.42 -3.09
CA ALA A 108 22.39 16.39 -3.34
C ALA A 108 22.91 15.06 -3.94
N LEU A 109 22.12 13.99 -3.78
CA LEU A 109 22.43 12.67 -4.32
C LEU A 109 21.64 12.37 -5.61
N ASN A 110 21.12 13.39 -6.29
CA ASN A 110 20.34 13.26 -7.53
C ASN A 110 19.14 12.30 -7.38
N GLY A 111 18.47 12.34 -6.23
CA GLY A 111 17.33 11.51 -5.93
C GLY A 111 17.68 10.12 -5.35
N ALA A 112 18.94 9.78 -5.19
CA ALA A 112 19.31 8.56 -4.48
C ALA A 112 18.97 8.70 -2.98
N PRO A 113 18.68 7.59 -2.29
CA PRO A 113 18.58 6.20 -2.75
C PRO A 113 17.35 5.83 -3.59
N GLY A 114 16.24 6.63 -3.57
CA GLY A 114 15.06 6.40 -4.40
C GLY A 114 14.48 4.98 -4.24
N VAL A 115 14.24 4.29 -5.33
CA VAL A 115 13.71 2.90 -5.36
C VAL A 115 14.61 1.88 -4.64
N TYR A 116 15.89 2.24 -4.42
CA TYR A 116 16.85 1.38 -3.72
C TYR A 116 16.89 1.62 -2.20
N SER A 117 15.97 2.42 -1.64
CA SER A 117 16.01 2.84 -0.23
C SER A 117 16.13 1.69 0.76
N ALA A 118 15.44 0.58 0.54
CA ALA A 118 15.49 -0.56 1.45
C ALA A 118 16.84 -1.32 1.41
N ARG A 119 17.59 -1.20 0.31
CA ARG A 119 18.84 -1.95 0.06
C ARG A 119 20.02 -1.05 -0.34
N TYR A 120 20.01 0.20 0.10
CA TYR A 120 20.97 1.22 -0.32
C TYR A 120 22.40 0.86 0.04
N ALA A 121 22.63 0.30 1.23
CA ALA A 121 23.94 -0.19 1.65
C ALA A 121 24.23 -1.64 1.22
N GLY A 122 23.26 -2.31 0.60
CA GLY A 122 23.48 -3.67 0.10
C GLY A 122 22.33 -4.65 0.39
N PRO A 123 22.52 -5.93 0.04
CA PRO A 123 21.48 -6.96 0.08
C PRO A 123 21.03 -7.36 1.50
N ALA A 124 21.79 -7.02 2.53
CA ALA A 124 21.41 -7.26 3.92
C ALA A 124 20.17 -6.46 4.35
N LYS A 125 19.87 -5.37 3.62
CA LYS A 125 18.73 -4.48 3.90
C LYS A 125 18.73 -3.93 5.33
N ASP A 126 19.93 -3.76 5.93
CA ASP A 126 20.05 -3.22 7.30
C ASP A 126 19.77 -1.73 7.31
N PRO A 127 18.77 -1.26 8.10
CA PRO A 127 18.45 0.15 8.17
C PRO A 127 19.56 1.01 8.75
N GLN A 128 20.40 0.47 9.63
CA GLN A 128 21.51 1.21 10.23
C GLN A 128 22.59 1.47 9.18
N ASP A 129 22.98 0.42 8.42
CA ASP A 129 23.94 0.54 7.34
C ASP A 129 23.45 1.51 6.26
N ASN A 130 22.14 1.46 5.93
CA ASN A 130 21.54 2.37 4.96
C ASN A 130 21.63 3.83 5.42
N MET A 131 21.35 4.12 6.71
CA MET A 131 21.47 5.46 7.27
C MET A 131 22.93 5.92 7.32
N ASP A 132 23.85 5.04 7.74
CA ASP A 132 25.29 5.37 7.80
C ASP A 132 25.82 5.76 6.43
N LYS A 133 25.44 5.01 5.39
CA LYS A 133 25.79 5.33 4.02
C LYS A 133 25.29 6.70 3.60
N VAL A 134 24.02 7.04 3.87
CA VAL A 134 23.46 8.36 3.56
C VAL A 134 24.20 9.47 4.31
N LEU A 135 24.48 9.29 5.61
CA LEU A 135 25.19 10.29 6.41
C LEU A 135 26.61 10.50 5.92
N GLN A 136 27.30 9.42 5.54
CA GLN A 136 28.66 9.47 4.97
C GLN A 136 28.69 10.19 3.62
N GLU A 137 27.75 9.89 2.72
CA GLU A 137 27.68 10.53 1.39
C GLU A 137 27.31 12.02 1.47
N LEU A 138 26.67 12.44 2.55
CA LEU A 138 26.34 13.83 2.83
C LEU A 138 27.35 14.53 3.77
N GLU A 139 28.51 13.93 4.03
CA GLU A 139 29.55 14.58 4.83
C GLU A 139 30.09 15.82 4.13
N GLY A 140 30.05 16.98 4.80
CA GLY A 140 30.43 18.26 4.24
C GLY A 140 29.40 18.88 3.28
N GLU A 141 28.31 18.19 2.96
CA GLU A 141 27.28 18.68 2.07
C GLU A 141 26.35 19.67 2.78
N VAL A 142 26.17 20.85 2.15
CA VAL A 142 25.32 21.94 2.69
C VAL A 142 23.86 21.71 2.28
N ASN A 143 23.64 21.25 1.04
CA ASN A 143 22.29 20.93 0.57
C ASN A 143 21.86 19.55 1.08
N ARG A 144 21.14 19.53 2.15
CA ARG A 144 20.60 18.30 2.77
C ARG A 144 19.11 18.11 2.48
N GLY A 145 18.58 18.85 1.51
CA GLY A 145 17.18 18.74 1.09
C GLY A 145 16.83 17.31 0.65
N ALA A 146 15.67 16.83 1.08
CA ALA A 146 15.21 15.50 0.75
C ALA A 146 13.69 15.42 0.77
N GLN A 147 13.17 14.33 0.22
CA GLN A 147 11.76 13.98 0.37
C GLN A 147 11.60 12.48 0.56
N PHE A 148 10.59 12.11 1.32
CA PHE A 148 10.04 10.77 1.21
C PHE A 148 8.90 10.78 0.20
N ARG A 149 8.87 9.78 -0.65
CA ARG A 149 7.81 9.52 -1.61
C ARG A 149 7.29 8.09 -1.45
N THR A 150 5.97 7.93 -1.42
CA THR A 150 5.30 6.63 -1.40
C THR A 150 4.33 6.55 -2.56
N ALA A 151 4.41 5.49 -3.33
CA ALA A 151 3.39 5.08 -4.28
C ALA A 151 2.59 3.91 -3.65
N VAL A 152 1.27 4.06 -3.62
CA VAL A 152 0.34 3.00 -3.21
C VAL A 152 -0.41 2.52 -4.43
N ALA A 153 -0.37 1.22 -4.73
CA ALA A 153 -1.15 0.59 -5.79
C ALA A 153 -2.31 -0.20 -5.17
N LEU A 154 -3.53 0.20 -5.46
CA LEU A 154 -4.75 -0.53 -5.11
C LEU A 154 -5.18 -1.39 -6.31
N HIS A 155 -5.36 -2.69 -6.07
CA HIS A 155 -6.08 -3.58 -6.99
C HIS A 155 -7.54 -3.72 -6.52
N TRP A 156 -8.45 -3.17 -7.31
CA TRP A 156 -9.86 -3.10 -6.98
C TRP A 156 -10.72 -3.31 -8.24
N ASN A 157 -11.68 -4.21 -8.18
CA ASN A 157 -12.59 -4.52 -9.30
C ASN A 157 -11.89 -4.82 -10.64
N GLY A 158 -10.69 -5.42 -10.58
CA GLY A 158 -9.91 -5.77 -11.78
C GLY A 158 -9.05 -4.64 -12.35
N GLU A 159 -9.03 -3.48 -11.70
CA GLU A 159 -8.25 -2.32 -12.14
C GLU A 159 -7.21 -1.92 -11.08
N TYR A 160 -6.16 -1.22 -11.53
CA TYR A 160 -5.15 -0.65 -10.65
C TYR A 160 -5.33 0.87 -10.56
N THR A 161 -5.36 1.38 -9.33
CA THR A 161 -5.32 2.82 -9.07
C THR A 161 -4.08 3.14 -8.25
N ILE A 162 -3.34 4.19 -8.64
CA ILE A 162 -2.13 4.62 -7.93
C ILE A 162 -2.44 5.88 -7.13
N PHE A 163 -2.01 5.87 -5.87
CA PHE A 163 -2.04 7.03 -4.97
C PHE A 163 -0.63 7.38 -4.55
N GLU A 164 -0.34 8.66 -4.52
CA GLU A 164 0.98 9.15 -4.15
C GLU A 164 0.90 10.00 -2.88
N GLY A 165 1.95 9.91 -2.08
CA GLY A 165 2.15 10.80 -0.96
C GLY A 165 3.61 11.22 -0.86
N ILE A 166 3.84 12.52 -0.74
CA ILE A 166 5.16 13.13 -0.65
C ILE A 166 5.25 13.96 0.61
N VAL A 167 6.38 13.90 1.29
CA VAL A 167 6.73 14.84 2.35
C VAL A 167 8.15 15.35 2.13
N ARG A 168 8.29 16.68 2.03
CA ARG A 168 9.59 17.34 1.95
C ARG A 168 10.20 17.48 3.34
N GLY A 169 11.52 17.57 3.40
CA GLY A 169 12.27 17.73 4.62
C GLY A 169 13.77 17.84 4.36
N THR A 170 14.54 17.57 5.38
CA THR A 170 16.01 17.59 5.32
C THR A 170 16.59 16.37 6.04
N ILE A 171 17.78 15.95 5.61
CA ILE A 171 18.56 14.93 6.32
C ILE A 171 19.35 15.59 7.45
N ALA A 172 19.16 15.13 8.67
CA ALA A 172 19.94 15.54 9.82
C ALA A 172 21.42 15.13 9.68
N THR A 173 22.32 15.77 10.44
CA THR A 173 23.75 15.42 10.44
C THR A 173 24.06 14.17 11.26
N GLU A 174 23.14 13.77 12.13
CA GLU A 174 23.25 12.60 13.01
C GLU A 174 21.86 12.00 13.24
N ARG A 175 21.79 10.80 13.81
CA ARG A 175 20.54 10.16 14.16
C ARG A 175 19.86 10.85 15.34
N MET A 176 18.56 11.08 15.25
CA MET A 176 17.73 11.76 16.24
C MET A 176 16.53 10.88 16.59
N GLY A 177 16.46 10.40 17.83
CA GLY A 177 15.38 9.53 18.30
C GLY A 177 15.61 8.05 17.97
N ALA A 178 14.68 7.20 18.45
CA ALA A 178 14.79 5.75 18.34
C ALA A 178 13.49 5.05 17.91
N LYS A 179 12.43 5.83 17.66
CA LYS A 179 11.14 5.28 17.22
C LYS A 179 11.13 5.13 15.68
N GLY A 180 10.08 4.48 15.17
CA GLY A 180 9.89 4.32 13.73
C GLY A 180 10.79 3.26 13.11
N PHE A 181 11.06 3.38 11.83
CA PHE A 181 11.88 2.44 11.05
C PHE A 181 12.56 3.13 9.85
N GLY A 182 13.49 2.43 9.20
CA GLY A 182 14.18 2.93 8.02
C GLY A 182 14.97 4.20 8.33
N TYR A 183 14.75 5.24 7.56
CA TYR A 183 15.46 6.52 7.68
C TYR A 183 14.78 7.53 8.62
N ASP A 184 13.76 7.13 9.38
CA ASP A 184 13.06 8.02 10.32
C ASP A 184 14.00 8.79 11.27
N PRO A 185 15.10 8.17 11.80
CA PRO A 185 16.02 8.87 12.70
C PRO A 185 16.82 10.00 12.05
N ILE A 186 16.96 10.03 10.75
CA ILE A 186 17.75 11.06 10.06
C ILE A 186 16.91 12.01 9.21
N PHE A 187 15.60 11.82 9.12
CA PHE A 187 14.71 12.68 8.31
C PHE A 187 13.92 13.63 9.21
N VAL A 188 14.11 14.93 8.98
CA VAL A 188 13.39 16.04 9.65
C VAL A 188 12.41 16.62 8.64
N PRO A 189 11.09 16.45 8.81
CA PRO A 189 10.11 16.99 7.89
C PRO A 189 10.04 18.50 7.91
N GLU A 190 9.70 19.09 6.77
CA GLU A 190 9.57 20.54 6.63
C GLU A 190 8.60 21.14 7.66
N GLY A 191 8.97 22.29 8.25
CA GLY A 191 8.21 22.94 9.32
C GLY A 191 8.40 22.34 10.71
N HIS A 192 9.26 21.34 10.87
CA HIS A 192 9.57 20.70 12.15
C HIS A 192 11.06 20.77 12.48
N GLN A 193 11.37 20.61 13.78
CA GLN A 193 12.75 20.50 14.28
C GLN A 193 13.07 19.08 14.77
N SER A 194 12.08 18.21 14.83
CA SER A 194 12.21 16.82 15.29
C SER A 194 12.20 15.88 14.10
N SER A 195 13.02 14.83 14.16
CA SER A 195 12.98 13.77 13.19
C SER A 195 11.67 12.96 13.29
N PHE A 196 11.34 12.20 12.27
CA PHE A 196 10.22 11.26 12.35
C PHE A 196 10.34 10.27 13.51
N ALA A 197 11.56 9.87 13.85
CA ALA A 197 11.80 8.96 14.99
C ALA A 197 11.58 9.61 16.37
N GLN A 198 11.49 10.93 16.46
CA GLN A 198 11.18 11.65 17.69
C GLN A 198 9.70 11.96 17.84
N MET A 199 8.93 11.87 16.76
CA MET A 199 7.50 12.19 16.77
C MET A 199 6.67 11.07 17.40
N ASP A 200 5.50 11.43 17.91
CA ASP A 200 4.47 10.46 18.22
C ASP A 200 3.92 9.82 16.93
N PRO A 201 3.58 8.52 16.94
CA PRO A 201 3.09 7.82 15.75
C PRO A 201 1.90 8.52 15.08
N ALA A 202 0.93 9.01 15.86
CA ALA A 202 -0.23 9.73 15.31
C ALA A 202 0.17 11.05 14.64
N ALA A 203 1.10 11.82 15.23
CA ALA A 203 1.61 13.06 14.65
C ALA A 203 2.39 12.78 13.35
N LYS A 204 3.26 11.75 13.34
CA LYS A 204 3.96 11.29 12.15
C LYS A 204 2.97 10.88 11.05
N ASN A 205 1.98 10.04 11.37
CA ASN A 205 1.00 9.53 10.41
C ASN A 205 0.16 10.66 9.78
N ALA A 206 -0.11 11.74 10.53
CA ALA A 206 -0.85 12.89 10.03
C ALA A 206 -0.13 13.64 8.90
N ILE A 207 1.21 13.66 8.89
CA ILE A 207 2.00 14.46 7.94
C ILE A 207 2.82 13.62 6.97
N SER A 208 3.06 12.34 7.27
CA SER A 208 3.98 11.49 6.50
C SER A 208 3.51 11.21 5.06
N HIS A 209 4.47 10.86 4.21
CA HIS A 209 4.26 10.38 2.85
C HIS A 209 3.22 9.25 2.78
N ARG A 210 3.41 8.18 3.60
CA ARG A 210 2.45 7.06 3.66
C ARG A 210 1.08 7.53 4.15
N GLY A 211 1.03 8.37 5.19
CA GLY A 211 -0.23 8.92 5.68
C GLY A 211 -1.00 9.70 4.61
N ARG A 212 -0.30 10.43 3.74
CA ARG A 212 -0.93 11.16 2.62
C ARG A 212 -1.46 10.19 1.56
N ALA A 213 -0.65 9.22 1.13
CA ALA A 213 -1.06 8.23 0.14
C ALA A 213 -2.24 7.36 0.61
N ILE A 214 -2.21 6.91 1.87
CA ILE A 214 -3.29 6.10 2.45
C ILE A 214 -4.58 6.91 2.61
N ARG A 215 -4.52 8.21 2.97
CA ARG A 215 -5.74 9.05 2.98
C ARG A 215 -6.36 9.16 1.59
N ALA A 216 -5.55 9.36 0.54
CA ALA A 216 -6.06 9.39 -0.83
C ALA A 216 -6.70 8.05 -1.25
N LEU A 217 -6.12 6.92 -0.85
CA LEU A 217 -6.72 5.59 -1.00
C LEU A 217 -8.09 5.50 -0.30
N VAL A 218 -8.18 5.96 0.96
CA VAL A 218 -9.42 5.92 1.75
C VAL A 218 -10.51 6.78 1.10
N ASP A 219 -10.16 8.00 0.68
CA ASP A 219 -11.10 8.91 0.02
C ASP A 219 -11.65 8.28 -1.28
N PHE A 220 -10.79 7.62 -2.04
CA PHE A 220 -11.19 6.86 -3.22
C PHE A 220 -12.16 5.72 -2.86
N LEU A 221 -11.84 4.89 -1.87
CA LEU A 221 -12.70 3.76 -1.46
C LEU A 221 -14.07 4.24 -0.96
N ILE A 222 -14.12 5.36 -0.23
CA ILE A 222 -15.38 5.97 0.22
C ILE A 222 -16.23 6.44 -0.97
N ALA A 223 -15.60 6.93 -2.02
CA ALA A 223 -16.31 7.39 -3.21
C ALA A 223 -16.85 6.24 -4.08
N GLN A 224 -16.40 4.99 -3.86
CA GLN A 224 -16.86 3.80 -4.58
C GLN A 224 -18.03 3.09 -3.89
N GLY A 225 -18.28 3.38 -2.62
CA GLY A 225 -19.35 2.74 -1.81
C GLY A 225 -20.45 3.69 -1.45
#